data_bcfdf2ec89ec33562c025e4585d18474
#
_entry.id   bcfdf2ec89ec33562c025e4585d18474
#
_cell.length_a   1.000
_cell.length_b   1.000
_cell.length_c   1.000
_cell.angle_alpha   90.00
_cell.angle_beta   90.00
_cell.angle_gamma   90.00
#
_symmetry.space_group_name_H-M   'P 1'
#
loop_
_entity.id
_entity.type
_entity.pdbx_description
1 polymer ?
#
loop_
_entity_poly.entity_id
_entity_poly.type
_entity_poly.pdbx_seq_one_letter_code
_entity_poly.pdbx_strand_id
1 'polypeptide(L)'
;MPEVRKLSDGIFELIRDKKQLATKNLDPGKAVYGEKLVSVEGIEYRIWDPRRSKLGAMVLKKFEIPLKEDSKVLYLGAASGTTVSHVSDIVSEGAVYAVEFAPRSMRNLIGLATRRKNIYPILADAGKPHSYSHLVEPVDLIFQDVAQPNQAEIASQNASSFLKSEGRLLLSIKARSIDTVANPKQVFKEETKKLEQAFEPRFEILNAKDLMPYQEDHLGILARFKR
;
A
#
# COMPACT_ATOMS: atom_id res chain seq x y z
N MET A 1 -8.84 -16.90 24.63
CA MET A 1 -8.68 -15.65 23.87
C MET A 1 -7.66 -15.90 22.75
N PRO A 2 -7.69 -15.19 21.61
CA PRO A 2 -6.60 -15.31 20.64
C PRO A 2 -5.28 -14.80 21.22
N GLU A 3 -4.18 -15.46 20.87
CA GLU A 3 -2.84 -14.93 21.10
C GLU A 3 -2.56 -13.81 20.09
N VAL A 4 -1.92 -12.73 20.54
CA VAL A 4 -1.53 -11.61 19.68
C VAL A 4 0.00 -11.61 19.51
N ARG A 5 0.47 -11.77 18.27
CA ARG A 5 1.89 -11.71 17.94
C ARG A 5 2.18 -10.48 17.08
N LYS A 6 3.10 -9.62 17.51
CA LYS A 6 3.59 -8.50 16.70
C LYS A 6 4.47 -9.05 15.56
N LEU A 7 4.19 -8.69 14.32
CA LEU A 7 5.01 -9.03 13.15
C LEU A 7 5.97 -7.89 12.79
N SER A 8 5.49 -6.65 12.85
CA SER A 8 6.26 -5.42 12.70
C SER A 8 5.48 -4.28 13.35
N ASP A 9 5.96 -3.04 13.26
CA ASP A 9 5.25 -1.90 13.82
C ASP A 9 3.84 -1.78 13.21
N GLY A 10 2.83 -1.70 14.07
CA GLY A 10 1.42 -1.61 13.69
C GLY A 10 0.80 -2.85 13.03
N ILE A 11 1.58 -3.91 12.77
CA ILE A 11 1.12 -5.14 12.11
C ILE A 11 1.20 -6.33 13.05
N PHE A 12 0.09 -7.05 13.18
CA PHE A 12 -0.09 -8.15 14.13
C PHE A 12 -0.62 -9.41 13.44
N GLU A 13 -0.38 -10.54 14.07
CA GLU A 13 -1.01 -11.82 13.76
C GLU A 13 -1.83 -12.25 14.98
N LEU A 14 -3.12 -12.49 14.77
CA LEU A 14 -4.01 -13.07 15.76
C LEU A 14 -4.06 -14.58 15.54
N ILE A 15 -3.71 -15.34 16.58
CA ILE A 15 -3.63 -16.80 16.54
C ILE A 15 -4.72 -17.38 17.42
N ARG A 16 -5.66 -18.12 16.82
CA ARG A 16 -6.68 -18.91 17.49
C ARG A 16 -6.71 -20.31 16.83
N ASP A 17 -7.77 -20.63 16.10
CA ASP A 17 -7.85 -21.84 15.28
C ASP A 17 -7.04 -21.68 13.99
N LYS A 18 -6.87 -20.46 13.55
CA LYS A 18 -6.05 -20.07 12.38
C LYS A 18 -5.33 -18.74 12.64
N LYS A 19 -4.23 -18.55 11.94
CA LYS A 19 -3.49 -17.29 11.92
C LYS A 19 -4.18 -16.28 11.02
N GLN A 20 -4.39 -15.07 11.53
CA GLN A 20 -5.03 -13.98 10.80
C GLN A 20 -4.21 -12.70 10.95
N LEU A 21 -3.90 -12.07 9.81
CA LEU A 21 -3.24 -10.76 9.80
C LEU A 21 -4.21 -9.71 10.35
N ALA A 22 -3.69 -8.73 11.10
CA ALA A 22 -4.50 -7.69 11.71
C ALA A 22 -3.72 -6.39 11.92
N THR A 23 -4.45 -5.28 12.06
CA THR A 23 -3.97 -3.99 12.55
C THR A 23 -4.79 -3.58 13.79
N LYS A 24 -4.25 -2.71 14.67
CA LYS A 24 -5.06 -2.07 15.72
C LYS A 24 -6.08 -1.15 15.08
N ASN A 25 -7.31 -1.17 15.56
CA ASN A 25 -8.34 -0.29 15.01
C ASN A 25 -8.16 1.16 15.51
N LEU A 26 -7.86 2.07 14.62
CA LEU A 26 -7.76 3.51 14.93
C LEU A 26 -9.14 4.15 15.19
N ASP A 27 -10.24 3.51 14.75
CA ASP A 27 -11.63 3.95 14.91
C ASP A 27 -12.46 2.81 15.56
N PRO A 28 -12.34 2.59 16.89
CA PRO A 28 -12.93 1.44 17.57
C PRO A 28 -14.45 1.32 17.35
N GLY A 29 -14.91 0.08 17.17
CA GLY A 29 -16.31 -0.25 16.91
C GLY A 29 -16.73 -0.05 15.45
N LYS A 30 -15.83 0.37 14.53
CA LYS A 30 -16.15 0.61 13.13
C LYS A 30 -15.30 -0.25 12.20
N ALA A 31 -15.96 -1.14 11.46
CA ALA A 31 -15.37 -1.79 10.30
C ALA A 31 -15.39 -0.84 9.09
N VAL A 32 -14.45 -1.01 8.16
CA VAL A 32 -14.34 -0.17 6.95
C VAL A 32 -14.96 -0.85 5.73
N TYR A 33 -14.72 -2.17 5.57
CA TYR A 33 -15.16 -2.94 4.41
C TYR A 33 -15.85 -4.25 4.79
N GLY A 34 -16.35 -4.35 6.04
CA GLY A 34 -17.02 -5.53 6.60
C GLY A 34 -16.04 -6.57 7.15
N GLU A 35 -14.79 -6.18 7.43
CA GLU A 35 -13.81 -7.02 8.11
C GLU A 35 -14.22 -7.28 9.55
N LYS A 36 -13.78 -8.42 10.10
CA LYS A 36 -14.04 -8.79 11.47
C LYS A 36 -13.23 -7.94 12.44
N LEU A 37 -13.90 -7.42 13.48
CA LEU A 37 -13.30 -6.78 14.64
C LEU A 37 -13.10 -7.81 15.75
N VAL A 38 -11.95 -7.78 16.42
CA VAL A 38 -11.59 -8.72 17.49
C VAL A 38 -10.97 -7.95 18.63
N SER A 39 -11.59 -7.99 19.81
CA SER A 39 -11.04 -7.38 21.02
C SER A 39 -10.19 -8.40 21.78
N VAL A 40 -8.98 -8.02 22.15
CA VAL A 40 -8.06 -8.79 22.99
C VAL A 40 -7.47 -7.84 24.02
N GLU A 41 -7.66 -8.14 25.31
CA GLU A 41 -7.12 -7.35 26.43
C GLU A 41 -7.43 -5.85 26.34
N GLY A 42 -8.66 -5.50 25.92
CA GLY A 42 -9.13 -4.12 25.79
C GLY A 42 -8.66 -3.40 24.50
N ILE A 43 -7.86 -4.05 23.67
CA ILE A 43 -7.42 -3.51 22.37
C ILE A 43 -8.28 -4.15 21.27
N GLU A 44 -8.84 -3.32 20.38
CA GLU A 44 -9.57 -3.80 19.23
C GLU A 44 -8.65 -3.90 18.00
N TYR A 45 -8.70 -5.05 17.34
CA TYR A 45 -7.96 -5.36 16.12
C TYR A 45 -8.94 -5.54 14.96
N ARG A 46 -8.52 -5.11 13.78
CA ARG A 46 -9.21 -5.33 12.50
C ARG A 46 -8.51 -6.44 11.73
N ILE A 47 -9.25 -7.47 11.34
CA ILE A 47 -8.69 -8.55 10.52
C ILE A 47 -8.39 -8.02 9.11
N TRP A 48 -7.16 -8.22 8.67
CA TRP A 48 -6.68 -7.74 7.38
C TRP A 48 -6.67 -8.89 6.35
N ASP A 49 -7.61 -8.86 5.41
CA ASP A 49 -7.73 -9.90 4.40
C ASP A 49 -6.71 -9.68 3.25
N PRO A 50 -5.73 -10.59 3.07
CA PRO A 50 -4.71 -10.48 2.01
C PRO A 50 -5.30 -10.67 0.61
N ARG A 51 -6.49 -11.27 0.48
CA ARG A 51 -7.18 -11.39 -0.81
C ARG A 51 -7.82 -10.07 -1.26
N ARG A 52 -8.03 -9.15 -0.33
CA ARG A 52 -8.58 -7.82 -0.58
C ARG A 52 -7.53 -6.71 -0.51
N SER A 53 -6.26 -7.05 -0.24
CA SER A 53 -5.18 -6.09 -0.06
C SER A 53 -3.86 -6.66 -0.56
N LYS A 54 -3.27 -6.05 -1.60
CA LYS A 54 -1.94 -6.44 -2.10
C LYS A 54 -0.87 -6.21 -1.03
N LEU A 55 -0.98 -5.14 -0.26
CA LEU A 55 -0.05 -4.89 0.86
C LEU A 55 -0.18 -5.98 1.93
N GLY A 56 -1.40 -6.40 2.29
CA GLY A 56 -1.63 -7.53 3.18
C GLY A 56 -1.06 -8.85 2.63
N ALA A 57 -1.17 -9.07 1.31
CA ALA A 57 -0.54 -10.20 0.64
C ALA A 57 1.00 -10.12 0.73
N MET A 58 1.60 -8.93 0.52
CA MET A 58 3.04 -8.71 0.68
C MET A 58 3.52 -9.04 2.10
N VAL A 59 2.78 -8.63 3.14
CA VAL A 59 3.10 -9.01 4.54
C VAL A 59 3.17 -10.53 4.69
N LEU A 60 2.16 -11.26 4.22
CA LEU A 60 2.14 -12.73 4.30
C LEU A 60 3.20 -13.39 3.41
N LYS A 61 3.64 -12.74 2.34
CA LYS A 61 4.79 -13.15 1.51
C LYS A 61 6.13 -12.75 2.11
N LYS A 62 6.13 -12.25 3.38
CA LYS A 62 7.32 -11.86 4.13
C LYS A 62 8.13 -10.76 3.45
N PHE A 63 7.45 -9.75 2.96
CA PHE A 63 8.07 -8.48 2.66
C PHE A 63 8.32 -7.72 3.96
N GLU A 64 9.42 -7.02 4.05
CA GLU A 64 9.61 -5.96 5.03
C GLU A 64 8.64 -4.82 4.69
N ILE A 65 7.88 -4.37 5.68
CA ILE A 65 7.01 -3.21 5.56
C ILE A 65 7.60 -2.11 6.45
N PRO A 66 8.39 -1.20 5.90
CA PRO A 66 9.19 -0.24 6.66
C PRO A 66 8.34 0.98 7.08
N LEU A 67 7.27 0.74 7.81
CA LEU A 67 6.38 1.76 8.37
C LEU A 67 6.54 1.85 9.88
N LYS A 68 6.46 3.08 10.40
CA LYS A 68 6.39 3.43 11.82
C LYS A 68 5.13 4.25 12.07
N GLU A 69 4.79 4.49 13.32
CA GLU A 69 3.61 5.28 13.71
C GLU A 69 3.60 6.69 13.10
N ASP A 70 4.76 7.32 12.96
CA ASP A 70 4.96 8.69 12.47
C ASP A 70 5.25 8.77 10.97
N SER A 71 5.28 7.64 10.25
CA SER A 71 5.61 7.59 8.83
C SER A 71 4.61 8.35 7.96
N LYS A 72 5.13 9.05 6.95
CA LYS A 72 4.33 9.66 5.88
C LYS A 72 4.31 8.75 4.68
N VAL A 73 3.13 8.44 4.19
CA VAL A 73 2.91 7.49 3.09
C VAL A 73 2.17 8.18 1.94
N LEU A 74 2.69 8.05 0.72
CA LEU A 74 1.93 8.34 -0.48
C LEU A 74 1.34 7.03 -1.03
N TYR A 75 0.03 6.94 -1.06
CA TYR A 75 -0.71 5.79 -1.56
C TYR A 75 -1.30 6.10 -2.92
N LEU A 76 -0.82 5.42 -3.97
CA LEU A 76 -1.28 5.59 -5.35
C LEU A 76 -2.25 4.46 -5.73
N GLY A 77 -3.48 4.84 -6.13
CA GLY A 77 -4.56 3.90 -6.41
C GLY A 77 -5.33 3.51 -5.14
N ALA A 78 -5.76 4.51 -4.36
CA ALA A 78 -6.38 4.33 -3.05
C ALA A 78 -7.74 3.62 -3.08
N ALA A 79 -8.43 3.62 -4.22
CA ALA A 79 -9.78 3.09 -4.40
C ALA A 79 -10.74 3.60 -3.30
N SER A 80 -11.56 2.72 -2.72
CA SER A 80 -12.48 3.07 -1.63
C SER A 80 -11.84 3.10 -0.24
N GLY A 81 -10.52 2.88 -0.13
CA GLY A 81 -9.78 2.99 1.13
C GLY A 81 -9.59 1.68 1.91
N THR A 82 -9.89 0.51 1.35
CA THR A 82 -9.72 -0.79 2.05
C THR A 82 -8.31 -0.94 2.63
N THR A 83 -7.27 -0.91 1.78
CA THR A 83 -5.87 -1.01 2.23
C THR A 83 -5.41 0.27 2.93
N VAL A 84 -5.80 1.44 2.43
CA VAL A 84 -5.51 2.75 3.04
C VAL A 84 -5.90 2.78 4.52
N SER A 85 -7.03 2.18 4.90
CA SER A 85 -7.48 2.15 6.30
C SER A 85 -6.56 1.34 7.21
N HIS A 86 -5.96 0.26 6.72
CA HIS A 86 -4.95 -0.50 7.47
C HIS A 86 -3.62 0.24 7.54
N VAL A 87 -3.22 0.93 6.46
CA VAL A 87 -2.04 1.82 6.50
C VAL A 87 -2.28 2.94 7.53
N SER A 88 -3.47 3.56 7.54
CA SER A 88 -3.86 4.56 8.55
C SER A 88 -3.78 4.02 9.98
N ASP A 89 -4.18 2.76 10.22
CA ASP A 89 -4.01 2.12 11.54
C ASP A 89 -2.53 2.00 11.94
N ILE A 90 -1.64 1.71 10.97
CA ILE A 90 -0.20 1.54 11.22
C ILE A 90 0.47 2.88 11.49
N VAL A 91 0.18 3.91 10.68
CA VAL A 91 0.80 5.24 10.78
C VAL A 91 -0.10 6.18 11.56
N SER A 92 -0.46 5.80 12.79
CA SER A 92 -1.48 6.49 13.60
C SER A 92 -1.16 7.95 13.93
N GLU A 93 0.12 8.30 13.98
CA GLU A 93 0.65 9.65 14.23
C GLU A 93 1.26 10.28 12.96
N GLY A 94 1.26 9.56 11.85
CA GLY A 94 1.79 9.99 10.57
C GLY A 94 0.72 10.52 9.62
N ALA A 95 0.93 10.30 8.31
CA ALA A 95 0.02 10.77 7.27
C ALA A 95 -0.08 9.77 6.11
N VAL A 96 -1.28 9.62 5.55
CA VAL A 96 -1.54 8.86 4.32
C VAL A 96 -2.13 9.78 3.27
N TYR A 97 -1.30 10.21 2.31
CA TYR A 97 -1.75 10.95 1.11
C TYR A 97 -2.31 9.94 0.12
N ALA A 98 -3.62 9.89 -0.02
CA ALA A 98 -4.32 8.84 -0.73
C ALA A 98 -4.83 9.34 -2.09
N VAL A 99 -4.09 9.03 -3.16
CA VAL A 99 -4.40 9.46 -4.54
C VAL A 99 -5.34 8.46 -5.20
N GLU A 100 -6.46 8.95 -5.69
CA GLU A 100 -7.46 8.18 -6.43
C GLU A 100 -8.07 9.06 -7.54
N PHE A 101 -8.18 8.51 -8.76
CA PHE A 101 -8.69 9.27 -9.89
C PHE A 101 -10.19 9.11 -10.13
N ALA A 102 -10.80 8.01 -9.62
CA ALA A 102 -12.21 7.70 -9.85
C ALA A 102 -13.12 8.44 -8.84
N PRO A 103 -14.00 9.36 -9.27
CA PRO A 103 -14.84 10.14 -8.34
C PRO A 103 -15.77 9.28 -7.48
N ARG A 104 -16.20 8.11 -7.99
CA ARG A 104 -17.05 7.18 -7.23
C ARG A 104 -16.29 6.58 -6.04
N SER A 105 -15.05 6.13 -6.26
CA SER A 105 -14.18 5.59 -5.21
C SER A 105 -13.79 6.67 -4.22
N MET A 106 -13.46 7.86 -4.72
CA MET A 106 -13.10 9.03 -3.91
C MET A 106 -14.19 9.41 -2.92
N ARG A 107 -15.47 9.32 -3.26
CA ARG A 107 -16.56 9.59 -2.29
C ARG A 107 -16.48 8.71 -1.05
N ASN A 108 -16.20 7.42 -1.22
CA ASN A 108 -16.03 6.49 -0.10
C ASN A 108 -14.77 6.81 0.71
N LEU A 109 -13.68 7.14 0.03
CA LEU A 109 -12.41 7.51 0.66
C LEU A 109 -12.54 8.80 1.49
N ILE A 110 -13.26 9.81 1.01
CA ILE A 110 -13.58 11.02 1.78
C ILE A 110 -14.38 10.66 3.03
N GLY A 111 -15.42 9.81 2.90
CA GLY A 111 -16.19 9.32 4.04
C GLY A 111 -15.33 8.58 5.08
N LEU A 112 -14.30 7.87 4.64
CA LEU A 112 -13.33 7.24 5.54
C LEU A 112 -12.46 8.29 6.25
N ALA A 113 -11.97 9.30 5.53
CA ALA A 113 -11.11 10.36 6.04
C ALA A 113 -11.82 11.27 7.07
N THR A 114 -13.14 11.36 7.06
CA THR A 114 -13.87 12.11 8.10
C THR A 114 -13.65 11.56 9.50
N ARG A 115 -13.40 10.25 9.61
CA ARG A 115 -13.19 9.53 10.88
C ARG A 115 -11.71 9.25 11.16
N ARG A 116 -10.87 9.13 10.12
CA ARG A 116 -9.43 8.85 10.19
C ARG A 116 -8.65 10.08 9.76
N LYS A 117 -8.29 10.91 10.73
CA LYS A 117 -7.74 12.26 10.49
C LYS A 117 -6.34 12.28 9.88
N ASN A 118 -5.67 11.15 9.85
CA ASN A 118 -4.38 10.95 9.20
C ASN A 118 -4.48 10.53 7.72
N ILE A 119 -5.70 10.46 7.13
CA ILE A 119 -5.92 10.20 5.71
C ILE A 119 -6.23 11.51 5.00
N TYR A 120 -5.48 11.82 3.94
CA TYR A 120 -5.63 13.00 3.08
C TYR A 120 -6.03 12.53 1.67
N PRO A 121 -7.32 12.52 1.33
CA PRO A 121 -7.79 12.12 0.00
C PRO A 121 -7.40 13.13 -1.05
N ILE A 122 -6.85 12.67 -2.17
CA ILE A 122 -6.42 13.52 -3.31
C ILE A 122 -7.06 12.96 -4.58
N LEU A 123 -8.02 13.71 -5.15
CA LEU A 123 -8.65 13.36 -6.43
C LEU A 123 -7.72 13.77 -7.58
N ALA A 124 -6.91 12.85 -8.06
CA ALA A 124 -5.94 13.11 -9.11
C ALA A 124 -5.55 11.83 -9.84
N ASP A 125 -4.92 12.00 -11.01
CA ASP A 125 -4.28 10.92 -11.77
C ASP A 125 -2.84 10.72 -11.26
N ALA A 126 -2.53 9.52 -10.77
CA ALA A 126 -1.20 9.16 -10.28
C ALA A 126 -0.09 9.32 -11.34
N GLY A 127 -0.44 9.24 -12.64
CA GLY A 127 0.48 9.53 -13.75
C GLY A 127 0.79 11.01 -13.94
N LYS A 128 0.24 11.92 -13.13
CA LYS A 128 0.44 13.37 -13.22
C LYS A 128 0.86 13.96 -11.87
N PRO A 129 2.02 13.60 -11.32
CA PRO A 129 2.43 14.00 -9.96
C PRO A 129 2.47 15.51 -9.74
N HIS A 130 2.77 16.32 -10.79
CA HIS A 130 2.77 17.78 -10.65
C HIS A 130 1.39 18.36 -10.36
N SER A 131 0.32 17.67 -10.73
CA SER A 131 -1.04 18.18 -10.49
C SER A 131 -1.42 18.24 -9.01
N TYR A 132 -0.72 17.47 -8.17
CA TYR A 132 -0.96 17.41 -6.71
C TYR A 132 0.31 17.60 -5.87
N SER A 133 1.40 18.07 -6.47
CA SER A 133 2.68 18.26 -5.77
C SER A 133 2.59 19.22 -4.58
N HIS A 134 1.69 20.20 -4.65
CA HIS A 134 1.44 21.17 -3.56
C HIS A 134 0.64 20.62 -2.39
N LEU A 135 0.10 19.38 -2.51
CA LEU A 135 -0.71 18.72 -1.47
C LEU A 135 0.06 17.65 -0.71
N VAL A 136 1.23 17.24 -1.17
CA VAL A 136 1.99 16.10 -0.65
C VAL A 136 3.36 16.56 -0.13
N GLU A 137 3.61 16.31 1.14
CA GLU A 137 4.94 16.52 1.73
C GLU A 137 5.90 15.39 1.33
N PRO A 138 7.22 15.55 1.53
CA PRO A 138 8.17 14.45 1.36
C PRO A 138 7.79 13.24 2.23
N VAL A 139 7.67 12.06 1.58
CA VAL A 139 7.18 10.82 2.21
C VAL A 139 8.30 9.82 2.46
N ASP A 140 8.09 8.95 3.46
CA ASP A 140 9.02 7.87 3.81
C ASP A 140 8.80 6.63 2.93
N LEU A 141 7.54 6.43 2.49
CA LEU A 141 7.14 5.30 1.67
C LEU A 141 6.13 5.71 0.61
N ILE A 142 6.29 5.17 -0.59
CA ILE A 142 5.24 5.14 -1.63
C ILE A 142 4.73 3.70 -1.72
N PHE A 143 3.41 3.52 -1.60
CA PHE A 143 2.74 2.28 -1.99
C PHE A 143 1.92 2.52 -3.25
N GLN A 144 2.14 1.70 -4.29
CA GLN A 144 1.43 1.82 -5.55
C GLN A 144 0.65 0.55 -5.89
N ASP A 145 -0.66 0.71 -6.13
CA ASP A 145 -1.59 -0.32 -6.61
C ASP A 145 -2.53 0.29 -7.68
N VAL A 146 -1.93 0.74 -8.80
CA VAL A 146 -2.67 1.33 -9.93
C VAL A 146 -2.93 0.30 -11.03
N ALA A 147 -4.03 0.47 -11.76
CA ALA A 147 -4.42 -0.39 -12.88
C ALA A 147 -4.10 0.24 -14.25
N GLN A 148 -3.06 1.06 -14.34
CA GLN A 148 -2.58 1.71 -15.57
C GLN A 148 -1.47 0.87 -16.22
N PRO A 149 -1.24 0.96 -17.54
CA PRO A 149 -0.24 0.13 -18.22
C PRO A 149 1.22 0.54 -17.93
N ASN A 150 1.49 1.79 -17.55
CA ASN A 150 2.84 2.34 -17.32
C ASN A 150 3.21 2.38 -15.83
N GLN A 151 3.06 1.25 -15.12
CA GLN A 151 3.15 1.19 -13.65
C GLN A 151 4.55 1.56 -13.12
N ALA A 152 5.62 1.10 -13.77
CA ALA A 152 6.99 1.45 -13.37
C ALA A 152 7.30 2.93 -13.58
N GLU A 153 6.81 3.53 -14.67
CA GLU A 153 7.00 4.95 -14.96
C GLU A 153 6.27 5.83 -13.93
N ILE A 154 5.01 5.51 -13.61
CA ILE A 154 4.24 6.21 -12.58
C ILE A 154 4.97 6.16 -11.24
N ALA A 155 5.48 4.99 -10.83
CA ALA A 155 6.25 4.83 -9.61
C ALA A 155 7.51 5.72 -9.61
N SER A 156 8.24 5.76 -10.72
CA SER A 156 9.47 6.56 -10.87
C SER A 156 9.19 8.06 -10.78
N GLN A 157 8.17 8.55 -11.47
CA GLN A 157 7.79 9.96 -11.47
C GLN A 157 7.36 10.44 -10.08
N ASN A 158 6.57 9.63 -9.37
CA ASN A 158 6.14 9.95 -8.02
C ASN A 158 7.30 9.88 -7.01
N ALA A 159 8.21 8.91 -7.16
CA ALA A 159 9.38 8.80 -6.29
C ALA A 159 10.31 10.03 -6.45
N SER A 160 10.56 10.47 -7.67
CA SER A 160 11.34 11.71 -7.93
C SER A 160 10.70 12.93 -7.26
N SER A 161 9.37 13.00 -7.25
CA SER A 161 8.65 14.18 -6.75
C SER A 161 8.53 14.19 -5.23
N PHE A 162 8.33 13.03 -4.60
CA PHE A 162 7.86 12.97 -3.21
C PHE A 162 8.69 12.09 -2.28
N LEU A 163 9.44 11.10 -2.79
CA LEU A 163 10.11 10.15 -1.91
C LEU A 163 11.38 10.76 -1.33
N LYS A 164 11.54 10.68 -0.03
CA LYS A 164 12.78 11.05 0.67
C LYS A 164 13.94 10.21 0.16
N SER A 165 15.18 10.73 0.26
CA SER A 165 16.38 9.91 0.03
C SER A 165 16.35 8.69 0.95
N GLU A 166 16.74 7.52 0.44
CA GLU A 166 16.66 6.22 1.13
C GLU A 166 15.23 5.77 1.47
N GLY A 167 14.21 6.52 1.01
CA GLY A 167 12.80 6.12 1.14
C GLY A 167 12.48 4.80 0.42
N ARG A 168 11.33 4.25 0.67
CA ARG A 168 10.92 2.93 0.16
C ARG A 168 9.77 3.03 -0.82
N LEU A 169 9.87 2.23 -1.88
CA LEU A 169 8.77 1.97 -2.81
C LEU A 169 8.27 0.54 -2.60
N LEU A 170 6.99 0.39 -2.30
CA LEU A 170 6.26 -0.87 -2.41
C LEU A 170 5.34 -0.78 -3.63
N LEU A 171 5.60 -1.58 -4.63
CA LEU A 171 4.86 -1.59 -5.89
C LEU A 171 4.16 -2.93 -6.08
N SER A 172 2.88 -2.91 -6.37
CA SER A 172 2.12 -4.06 -6.86
C SER A 172 1.95 -3.94 -8.37
N ILE A 173 2.70 -4.75 -9.13
CA ILE A 173 2.54 -4.83 -10.59
C ILE A 173 1.37 -5.77 -10.88
N LYS A 174 0.38 -5.26 -11.61
CA LYS A 174 -0.75 -6.03 -12.13
C LYS A 174 -0.53 -6.31 -13.61
N ALA A 175 -0.08 -7.52 -13.95
CA ALA A 175 0.28 -7.88 -15.32
C ALA A 175 -0.86 -7.65 -16.31
N ARG A 176 -2.09 -8.04 -15.97
CA ARG A 176 -3.26 -7.91 -16.84
C ARG A 176 -3.71 -6.46 -17.12
N SER A 177 -3.23 -5.49 -16.36
CA SER A 177 -3.45 -4.07 -16.66
C SER A 177 -2.42 -3.49 -17.63
N ILE A 178 -1.28 -4.17 -17.79
CA ILE A 178 -0.19 -3.79 -18.71
C ILE A 178 -0.39 -4.49 -20.05
N ASP A 179 -0.53 -5.81 -20.00
CA ASP A 179 -0.79 -6.65 -21.18
C ASP A 179 -1.77 -7.77 -20.80
N THR A 180 -2.90 -7.83 -21.51
CA THR A 180 -3.97 -8.81 -21.23
C THR A 180 -3.64 -10.21 -21.81
N VAL A 181 -2.72 -10.30 -22.77
CA VAL A 181 -2.39 -11.52 -23.52
C VAL A 181 -1.05 -12.09 -23.11
N ALA A 182 -0.05 -11.25 -22.85
CA ALA A 182 1.30 -11.68 -22.53
C ALA A 182 1.37 -12.56 -21.28
N ASN A 183 2.42 -13.39 -21.22
CA ASN A 183 2.70 -14.18 -20.02
C ASN A 183 3.01 -13.24 -18.83
N PRO A 184 2.32 -13.35 -17.69
CA PRO A 184 2.53 -12.47 -16.53
C PRO A 184 3.99 -12.40 -16.08
N LYS A 185 4.74 -13.52 -16.12
CA LYS A 185 6.16 -13.54 -15.73
C LYS A 185 7.04 -12.70 -16.65
N GLN A 186 6.70 -12.62 -17.94
CA GLN A 186 7.40 -11.74 -18.88
C GLN A 186 7.13 -10.28 -18.55
N VAL A 187 5.86 -9.90 -18.34
CA VAL A 187 5.48 -8.55 -17.95
C VAL A 187 6.18 -8.14 -16.65
N PHE A 188 6.22 -9.01 -15.65
CA PHE A 188 6.91 -8.77 -14.38
C PHE A 188 8.40 -8.48 -14.58
N LYS A 189 9.08 -9.27 -15.43
CA LYS A 189 10.49 -9.08 -15.72
C LYS A 189 10.76 -7.75 -16.42
N GLU A 190 9.91 -7.37 -17.37
CA GLU A 190 10.04 -6.12 -18.11
C GLU A 190 9.82 -4.90 -17.22
N GLU A 191 8.77 -4.90 -16.39
CA GLU A 191 8.49 -3.79 -15.47
C GLU A 191 9.56 -3.66 -14.37
N THR A 192 10.05 -4.77 -13.82
CA THR A 192 11.16 -4.74 -12.86
C THR A 192 12.41 -4.15 -13.50
N LYS A 193 12.72 -4.55 -14.73
CA LYS A 193 13.86 -4.02 -15.50
C LYS A 193 13.73 -2.51 -15.76
N LYS A 194 12.52 -2.01 -16.06
CA LYS A 194 12.28 -0.57 -16.22
C LYS A 194 12.63 0.22 -14.96
N LEU A 195 12.25 -0.31 -13.77
CA LEU A 195 12.62 0.32 -12.49
C LEU A 195 14.13 0.31 -12.25
N GLU A 196 14.81 -0.83 -12.49
CA GLU A 196 16.26 -0.97 -12.30
C GLU A 196 17.07 -0.11 -13.25
N GLN A 197 16.58 0.09 -14.48
CA GLN A 197 17.26 0.84 -15.53
C GLN A 197 16.85 2.32 -15.57
N ALA A 198 15.91 2.76 -14.75
CA ALA A 198 15.57 4.17 -14.64
C ALA A 198 16.83 4.95 -14.28
N PHE A 199 17.20 5.93 -15.14
CA PHE A 199 18.40 6.75 -14.92
C PHE A 199 18.20 7.66 -13.71
N GLU A 200 17.03 8.25 -13.59
CA GLU A 200 16.56 9.02 -12.46
C GLU A 200 15.04 8.83 -12.33
N PRO A 201 14.57 8.39 -11.18
CA PRO A 201 15.29 8.00 -9.94
C PRO A 201 15.94 6.61 -10.05
N ARG A 202 17.00 6.38 -9.30
CA ARG A 202 17.61 5.05 -9.18
C ARG A 202 16.92 4.23 -8.10
N PHE A 203 16.55 3.00 -8.44
CA PHE A 203 16.00 2.04 -7.48
C PHE A 203 16.94 0.85 -7.29
N GLU A 204 17.13 0.49 -6.04
CA GLU A 204 17.71 -0.80 -5.66
C GLU A 204 16.55 -1.75 -5.29
N ILE A 205 16.36 -2.80 -6.07
CA ILE A 205 15.35 -3.81 -5.77
C ILE A 205 15.82 -4.66 -4.58
N LEU A 206 15.10 -4.57 -3.46
CA LEU A 206 15.40 -5.32 -2.24
C LEU A 206 14.69 -6.66 -2.20
N ASN A 207 13.49 -6.74 -2.78
CA ASN A 207 12.68 -7.95 -2.83
C ASN A 207 11.66 -7.88 -3.99
N ALA A 208 11.45 -9.02 -4.65
CA ALA A 208 10.41 -9.18 -5.65
C ALA A 208 9.81 -10.59 -5.57
N LYS A 209 8.50 -10.71 -5.36
CA LYS A 209 7.81 -12.01 -5.22
C LYS A 209 6.44 -11.96 -5.85
N ASP A 210 6.07 -13.06 -6.51
CA ASP A 210 4.70 -13.35 -6.92
C ASP A 210 3.77 -13.39 -5.69
N LEU A 211 2.64 -12.72 -5.79
CA LEU A 211 1.68 -12.60 -4.69
C LEU A 211 0.67 -13.77 -4.61
N MET A 212 0.76 -14.77 -5.51
CA MET A 212 0.01 -16.02 -5.35
C MET A 212 0.28 -16.66 -3.97
N PRO A 213 -0.70 -17.28 -3.33
CA PRO A 213 -2.09 -17.55 -3.77
C PRO A 213 -3.09 -16.45 -3.39
N TYR A 214 -2.65 -15.28 -2.95
CA TYR A 214 -3.53 -14.21 -2.44
C TYR A 214 -4.03 -13.30 -3.57
N GLN A 215 -3.16 -12.99 -4.53
CA GLN A 215 -3.41 -12.08 -5.64
C GLN A 215 -2.89 -12.69 -6.93
N GLU A 216 -3.80 -13.08 -7.81
CA GLU A 216 -3.47 -13.67 -9.12
C GLU A 216 -2.90 -12.61 -10.07
N ASP A 217 -1.91 -12.99 -10.88
CA ASP A 217 -1.22 -12.12 -11.86
C ASP A 217 -0.66 -10.82 -11.27
N HIS A 218 -0.22 -10.86 -9.99
CA HIS A 218 0.40 -9.74 -9.32
C HIS A 218 1.81 -10.08 -8.80
N LEU A 219 2.76 -9.18 -9.07
CA LEU A 219 4.10 -9.17 -8.47
C LEU A 219 4.19 -8.07 -7.43
N GLY A 220 4.65 -8.39 -6.23
CA GLY A 220 5.08 -7.39 -5.25
C GLY A 220 6.55 -7.05 -5.43
N ILE A 221 6.90 -5.78 -5.37
CA ILE A 221 8.29 -5.29 -5.37
C ILE A 221 8.48 -4.38 -4.16
N LEU A 222 9.58 -4.57 -3.44
CA LEU A 222 10.13 -3.61 -2.47
C LEU A 222 11.42 -3.08 -3.06
N ALA A 223 11.52 -1.77 -3.19
CA ALA A 223 12.72 -1.10 -3.67
C ALA A 223 13.14 0.05 -2.75
N ARG A 224 14.42 0.36 -2.74
CA ARG A 224 15.02 1.52 -2.09
C ARG A 224 15.27 2.60 -3.13
N PHE A 225 14.87 3.81 -2.81
CA PHE A 225 15.14 4.98 -3.61
C PHE A 225 16.53 5.53 -3.29
N LYS A 226 17.37 5.66 -4.30
CA LYS A 226 18.70 6.28 -4.21
C LYS A 226 18.68 7.59 -4.99
N ARG A 227 18.81 8.69 -4.26
CA ARG A 227 18.90 10.03 -4.84
C ARG A 227 20.34 10.41 -5.02
#